data_876bfb235db617c6d05a8517ee6a8bcb
#
_entry.id   876bfb235db617c6d05a8517ee6a8bcb
#
_cell.length_a   1.000
_cell.length_b   1.000
_cell.length_c   1.000
_cell.angle_alpha   90.00
_cell.angle_beta   90.00
_cell.angle_gamma   90.00
#
_symmetry.space_group_name_H-M   'P 1'
#
loop_
_entity.id
_entity.type
_entity.pdbx_description
1 polymer ?
#
loop_
_entity_poly.entity_id
_entity_poly.type
_entity_poly.pdbx_seq_one_letter_code
_entity_poly.pdbx_strand_id
1 'polypeptide(L)'
;EFVFLVDEADQKHSALARAATPDSVARLRFQEERIWNIRPRSKEQRMAFELLLDPEVKLVTMVGQAGTGKTLLALAAGLEGVLGSNSYDRLLVSRPIIPLGKDLGYMPGDKDEKLSHWMQPVFDNLVYLMRDGHQDQQEPESLRLKVDRLLRDHTVEMEALTYIRGRSISRQFVIVDEAQNLTPHEIKTIVSRAGEGTKMVLTGDPYQIDNPYLDSSSNGLTYAVERLKMLPLHGHITLKRSERSDLAAAAADYL
;
A
#
# COMPACT_ATOMS: atom_id res chain seq x y z
N GLU A 1 -11.74 14.98 -3.49
CA GLU A 1 -11.68 15.29 -2.05
C GLU A 1 -12.69 14.44 -1.27
N PHE A 2 -12.41 14.19 0.04
CA PHE A 2 -13.34 13.54 0.95
C PHE A 2 -14.00 14.57 1.86
N VAL A 3 -15.26 14.34 2.17
CA VAL A 3 -16.09 15.21 3.01
C VAL A 3 -16.66 14.37 4.15
N PHE A 4 -16.57 14.92 5.35
CA PHE A 4 -17.20 14.35 6.53
C PHE A 4 -18.44 15.16 6.87
N LEU A 5 -19.60 14.56 6.69
CA LEU A 5 -20.91 15.17 6.94
C LEU A 5 -21.35 14.82 8.36
N VAL A 6 -21.82 15.80 9.11
CA VAL A 6 -22.35 15.63 10.46
C VAL A 6 -23.76 16.22 10.48
N ASP A 7 -24.71 15.51 11.09
CA ASP A 7 -26.07 16.02 11.30
C ASP A 7 -26.03 17.13 12.35
N GLU A 8 -26.59 18.29 12.01
CA GLU A 8 -26.64 19.43 12.95
C GLU A 8 -27.51 19.15 14.19
N ALA A 9 -28.55 18.34 14.03
CA ALA A 9 -29.48 18.01 15.11
C ALA A 9 -28.99 16.87 16.01
N ASP A 10 -28.20 15.93 15.45
CA ASP A 10 -27.61 14.83 16.20
C ASP A 10 -26.19 14.53 15.72
N GLN A 11 -25.21 15.07 16.42
CA GLN A 11 -23.78 14.91 16.10
C GLN A 11 -23.28 13.45 16.11
N LYS A 12 -24.08 12.50 16.60
CA LYS A 12 -23.79 11.06 16.51
C LYS A 12 -24.05 10.52 15.10
N HIS A 13 -24.92 11.18 14.32
CA HIS A 13 -25.16 10.84 12.93
C HIS A 13 -24.15 11.54 12.03
N SER A 14 -23.28 10.76 11.43
CA SER A 14 -22.25 11.27 10.53
C SER A 14 -22.08 10.33 9.33
N ALA A 15 -21.69 10.89 8.20
CA ALA A 15 -21.41 10.13 6.99
C ALA A 15 -20.11 10.60 6.34
N LEU A 16 -19.41 9.66 5.72
CA LEU A 16 -18.26 9.92 4.90
C LEU A 16 -18.69 9.94 3.44
N ALA A 17 -18.34 11.00 2.73
CA ALA A 17 -18.68 11.20 1.32
C ALA A 17 -17.44 11.63 0.52
N ARG A 18 -17.55 11.57 -0.80
CA ARG A 18 -16.55 12.07 -1.74
C ARG A 18 -17.14 13.24 -2.52
N ALA A 19 -16.41 14.33 -2.68
CA ALA A 19 -16.81 15.40 -3.59
C ALA A 19 -16.90 14.85 -5.03
N ALA A 20 -18.06 14.97 -5.62
CA ALA A 20 -18.31 14.54 -7.01
C ALA A 20 -18.14 15.71 -7.98
N THR A 21 -18.62 16.89 -7.57
CA THR A 21 -18.43 18.20 -8.24
C THR A 21 -18.14 19.25 -7.18
N PRO A 22 -17.79 20.51 -7.53
CA PRO A 22 -17.65 21.58 -6.55
C PRO A 22 -18.86 21.75 -5.62
N ASP A 23 -20.07 21.45 -6.13
CA ASP A 23 -21.33 21.71 -5.44
C ASP A 23 -22.09 20.43 -5.03
N SER A 24 -21.48 19.25 -5.20
CA SER A 24 -22.14 17.98 -4.86
C SER A 24 -21.20 16.94 -4.26
N VAL A 25 -21.76 16.12 -3.38
CA VAL A 25 -21.09 15.00 -2.76
C VAL A 25 -21.78 13.68 -3.10
N ALA A 26 -21.00 12.63 -3.28
CA ALA A 26 -21.47 11.28 -3.50
C ALA A 26 -21.11 10.38 -2.31
N ARG A 27 -21.93 9.38 -2.05
CA ARG A 27 -21.56 8.32 -1.12
C ARG A 27 -20.28 7.64 -1.59
N LEU A 28 -19.51 7.11 -0.65
CA LEU A 28 -18.38 6.25 -1.00
C LEU A 28 -18.90 5.04 -1.79
N ARG A 29 -18.18 4.65 -2.82
CA ARG A 29 -18.45 3.43 -3.59
C ARG A 29 -18.20 2.19 -2.76
N PHE A 30 -17.15 2.26 -1.91
CA PHE A 30 -16.80 1.20 -0.98
C PHE A 30 -17.79 1.20 0.20
N GLN A 31 -18.74 0.26 0.17
CA GLN A 31 -19.78 0.07 1.19
C GLN A 31 -19.52 -1.18 2.06
N GLU A 32 -18.58 -2.02 1.67
CA GLU A 32 -18.32 -3.28 2.35
C GLU A 32 -17.71 -3.07 3.72
N GLU A 33 -18.07 -3.92 4.67
CA GLU A 33 -17.49 -3.85 6.01
C GLU A 33 -16.05 -4.39 6.05
N ARG A 34 -15.69 -5.26 5.11
CA ARG A 34 -14.39 -5.93 5.04
C ARG A 34 -13.95 -6.12 3.60
N ILE A 35 -12.66 -5.97 3.36
CA ILE A 35 -11.95 -6.44 2.17
C ILE A 35 -10.94 -7.48 2.65
N TRP A 36 -11.07 -8.69 2.14
CA TRP A 36 -10.38 -9.85 2.70
C TRP A 36 -10.65 -9.87 4.22
N ASN A 37 -9.69 -10.04 5.07
CA ASN A 37 -9.93 -9.99 6.52
C ASN A 37 -9.79 -8.59 7.13
N ILE A 38 -9.68 -7.56 6.31
CA ILE A 38 -9.44 -6.20 6.79
C ILE A 38 -10.75 -5.44 6.94
N ARG A 39 -11.06 -5.07 8.18
CA ARG A 39 -12.08 -4.10 8.52
C ARG A 39 -11.42 -2.75 8.76
N PRO A 40 -11.78 -1.69 8.02
CA PRO A 40 -11.27 -0.35 8.29
C PRO A 40 -11.60 0.07 9.73
N ARG A 41 -10.58 0.48 10.49
CA ARG A 41 -10.72 0.91 11.89
C ARG A 41 -10.82 2.41 12.03
N SER A 42 -10.47 3.16 10.98
CA SER A 42 -10.56 4.62 10.93
C SER A 42 -11.23 5.10 9.65
N LYS A 43 -11.66 6.37 9.65
CA LYS A 43 -12.19 7.01 8.45
C LYS A 43 -11.13 7.11 7.34
N GLU A 44 -9.87 7.34 7.70
CA GLU A 44 -8.76 7.40 6.77
C GLU A 44 -8.52 6.05 6.08
N GLN A 45 -8.61 4.93 6.81
CA GLN A 45 -8.52 3.60 6.23
C GLN A 45 -9.69 3.30 5.29
N ARG A 46 -10.91 3.78 5.60
CA ARG A 46 -12.06 3.67 4.70
C ARG A 46 -11.88 4.51 3.43
N MET A 47 -11.35 5.73 3.55
CA MET A 47 -10.98 6.57 2.41
C MET A 47 -9.88 5.92 1.57
N ALA A 48 -8.92 5.25 2.21
CA ALA A 48 -7.86 4.53 1.51
C ALA A 48 -8.45 3.43 0.61
N PHE A 49 -9.36 2.60 1.13
CA PHE A 49 -10.03 1.58 0.30
C PHE A 49 -10.84 2.19 -0.84
N GLU A 50 -11.53 3.32 -0.61
CA GLU A 50 -12.24 4.03 -1.68
C GLU A 50 -11.32 4.41 -2.84
N LEU A 51 -10.10 4.91 -2.55
CA LEU A 51 -9.10 5.24 -3.57
C LEU A 51 -8.48 4.00 -4.21
N LEU A 52 -8.17 2.99 -3.41
CA LEU A 52 -7.51 1.76 -3.86
C LEU A 52 -8.42 0.94 -4.80
N LEU A 53 -9.72 0.93 -4.55
CA LEU A 53 -10.70 0.17 -5.33
C LEU A 53 -11.35 0.97 -6.47
N ASP A 54 -11.18 2.30 -6.52
CA ASP A 54 -11.70 3.11 -7.62
C ASP A 54 -10.88 2.89 -8.91
N PRO A 55 -11.44 2.31 -9.98
CA PRO A 55 -10.70 2.05 -11.21
C PRO A 55 -10.24 3.32 -11.94
N GLU A 56 -10.85 4.47 -11.66
CA GLU A 56 -10.45 5.75 -12.27
C GLU A 56 -9.18 6.34 -11.64
N VAL A 57 -8.90 5.99 -10.39
CA VAL A 57 -7.68 6.40 -9.69
C VAL A 57 -6.55 5.45 -10.07
N LYS A 58 -5.62 5.88 -10.91
CA LYS A 58 -4.53 5.06 -11.43
C LYS A 58 -3.29 5.05 -10.54
N LEU A 59 -3.08 6.11 -9.78
CA LEU A 59 -1.99 6.23 -8.81
C LEU A 59 -2.55 6.59 -7.45
N VAL A 60 -2.21 5.80 -6.42
CA VAL A 60 -2.55 6.09 -5.02
C VAL A 60 -1.25 6.30 -4.24
N THR A 61 -1.17 7.39 -3.50
CA THR A 61 -0.09 7.61 -2.52
C THR A 61 -0.63 7.52 -1.11
N MET A 62 -0.04 6.65 -0.30
CA MET A 62 -0.44 6.41 1.09
C MET A 62 0.71 6.75 2.02
N VAL A 63 0.54 7.80 2.80
CA VAL A 63 1.52 8.27 3.78
C VAL A 63 1.02 8.00 5.19
N GLY A 64 1.93 7.70 6.11
CA GLY A 64 1.62 7.53 7.53
C GLY A 64 2.73 6.82 8.28
N GLN A 65 2.73 6.94 9.59
CA GLN A 65 3.69 6.27 10.47
C GLN A 65 3.62 4.74 10.34
N ALA A 66 4.67 4.07 10.81
CA ALA A 66 4.67 2.61 10.89
C ALA A 66 3.48 2.11 11.72
N GLY A 67 2.86 1.00 11.27
CA GLY A 67 1.70 0.42 11.97
C GLY A 67 0.35 1.07 11.67
N THR A 68 0.25 2.04 10.76
CA THR A 68 -1.03 2.62 10.33
C THR A 68 -1.81 1.73 9.34
N GLY A 69 -1.20 0.63 8.87
CA GLY A 69 -1.83 -0.35 7.98
C GLY A 69 -1.64 -0.10 6.49
N LYS A 70 -0.79 0.84 6.06
CA LYS A 70 -0.57 1.20 4.64
C LYS A 70 -0.41 -0.02 3.74
N THR A 71 0.63 -0.81 3.99
CA THR A 71 0.98 -1.98 3.19
C THR A 71 -0.11 -3.04 3.23
N LEU A 72 -0.71 -3.27 4.40
CA LEU A 72 -1.78 -4.25 4.58
C LEU A 72 -3.05 -3.88 3.78
N LEU A 73 -3.47 -2.61 3.82
CA LEU A 73 -4.61 -2.11 3.05
C LEU A 73 -4.35 -2.21 1.54
N ALA A 74 -3.14 -1.84 1.10
CA ALA A 74 -2.76 -1.94 -0.30
C ALA A 74 -2.77 -3.39 -0.80
N LEU A 75 -2.22 -4.32 -0.01
CA LEU A 75 -2.23 -5.76 -0.32
C LEU A 75 -3.64 -6.32 -0.38
N ALA A 76 -4.51 -5.99 0.59
CA ALA A 76 -5.90 -6.43 0.60
C ALA A 76 -6.65 -5.96 -0.66
N ALA A 77 -6.49 -4.68 -1.04
CA ALA A 77 -7.10 -4.14 -2.25
C ALA A 77 -6.52 -4.76 -3.53
N GLY A 78 -5.20 -5.05 -3.55
CA GLY A 78 -4.55 -5.71 -4.67
C GLY A 78 -5.04 -7.14 -4.87
N LEU A 79 -5.17 -7.91 -3.79
CA LEU A 79 -5.74 -9.27 -3.83
C LEU A 79 -7.20 -9.24 -4.28
N GLU A 80 -8.00 -8.27 -3.82
CA GLU A 80 -9.38 -8.08 -4.27
C GLU A 80 -9.42 -7.79 -5.77
N GLY A 81 -8.52 -6.92 -6.25
CA GLY A 81 -8.43 -6.59 -7.67
C GLY A 81 -8.03 -7.76 -8.56
N VAL A 82 -7.22 -8.70 -8.07
CA VAL A 82 -6.73 -9.86 -8.84
C VAL A 82 -7.63 -11.07 -8.67
N LEU A 83 -7.99 -11.44 -7.44
CA LEU A 83 -8.71 -12.69 -7.14
C LEU A 83 -10.21 -12.50 -6.98
N GLY A 84 -10.66 -11.34 -6.53
CA GLY A 84 -12.09 -11.03 -6.34
C GLY A 84 -12.73 -10.52 -7.62
N SER A 85 -12.32 -9.36 -8.09
CA SER A 85 -12.95 -8.68 -9.24
C SER A 85 -12.32 -9.02 -10.60
N ASN A 86 -11.17 -9.71 -10.64
CA ASN A 86 -10.38 -10.00 -11.84
C ASN A 86 -10.07 -8.74 -12.71
N SER A 87 -9.95 -7.59 -12.05
CA SER A 87 -9.65 -6.31 -12.70
C SER A 87 -8.20 -6.19 -13.14
N TYR A 88 -7.31 -6.96 -12.52
CA TYR A 88 -5.87 -7.00 -12.80
C TYR A 88 -5.42 -8.45 -12.99
N ASP A 89 -4.42 -8.64 -13.83
CA ASP A 89 -3.89 -9.98 -14.14
C ASP A 89 -3.00 -10.50 -13.01
N ARG A 90 -2.32 -9.61 -12.27
CA ARG A 90 -1.45 -9.97 -11.13
C ARG A 90 -1.24 -8.81 -10.16
N LEU A 91 -0.83 -9.17 -8.96
CA LEU A 91 -0.36 -8.25 -7.92
C LEU A 91 1.18 -8.26 -7.90
N LEU A 92 1.80 -7.12 -8.22
CA LEU A 92 3.25 -6.94 -8.13
C LEU A 92 3.59 -6.10 -6.90
N VAL A 93 4.40 -6.63 -6.00
CA VAL A 93 4.88 -5.92 -4.81
C VAL A 93 6.38 -5.71 -4.90
N SER A 94 6.81 -4.49 -4.73
CA SER A 94 8.23 -4.14 -4.78
C SER A 94 8.63 -3.22 -3.62
N ARG A 95 9.86 -3.36 -3.17
CA ARG A 95 10.50 -2.49 -2.16
C ARG A 95 11.87 -2.04 -2.62
N PRO A 96 12.30 -0.80 -2.32
CA PRO A 96 13.68 -0.38 -2.56
C PRO A 96 14.63 -1.16 -1.65
N ILE A 97 15.69 -1.72 -2.21
CA ILE A 97 16.75 -2.36 -1.44
C ILE A 97 17.71 -1.27 -1.00
N ILE A 98 17.77 -1.02 0.30
CA ILE A 98 18.69 -0.05 0.88
C ILE A 98 19.73 -0.80 1.70
N PRO A 99 21.01 -0.60 1.42
CA PRO A 99 22.07 -1.12 2.23
C PRO A 99 22.07 -0.49 3.64
N LEU A 100 21.67 -1.25 4.65
CA LEU A 100 21.83 -0.86 6.05
C LEU A 100 23.31 -0.99 6.43
N GLY A 101 24.09 0.12 6.35
CA GLY A 101 25.49 0.20 6.74
C GLY A 101 26.51 -0.23 5.66
N LYS A 102 27.81 -0.23 6.02
CA LYS A 102 28.94 -0.49 5.11
C LYS A 102 29.03 -1.94 4.57
N ASP A 103 28.18 -2.87 5.02
CA ASP A 103 28.40 -4.32 4.87
C ASP A 103 27.33 -5.12 4.12
N LEU A 104 26.55 -4.50 3.23
CA LEU A 104 25.67 -5.29 2.36
C LEU A 104 26.37 -6.04 1.22
N GLY A 105 27.70 -5.92 1.12
CA GLY A 105 28.50 -6.78 0.24
C GLY A 105 28.56 -8.25 0.67
N TYR A 106 28.25 -8.58 1.92
CA TYR A 106 28.53 -9.90 2.50
C TYR A 106 27.39 -10.49 3.33
N MET A 107 26.16 -10.42 2.86
CA MET A 107 25.17 -11.41 3.32
C MET A 107 25.47 -12.73 2.60
N PRO A 108 25.79 -13.82 3.32
CA PRO A 108 25.89 -15.15 2.72
C PRO A 108 24.49 -15.57 2.24
N GLY A 109 24.40 -16.11 1.05
CA GLY A 109 23.14 -16.58 0.45
C GLY A 109 23.00 -16.17 -1.01
N ASP A 110 22.20 -16.93 -1.74
CA ASP A 110 21.84 -16.66 -3.13
C ASP A 110 20.96 -15.38 -3.20
N LYS A 111 20.84 -14.79 -4.39
CA LYS A 111 20.03 -13.58 -4.62
C LYS A 111 18.57 -13.77 -4.18
N ASP A 112 18.06 -14.98 -4.33
CA ASP A 112 16.67 -15.31 -3.97
C ASP A 112 16.47 -15.40 -2.44
N GLU A 113 17.45 -15.89 -1.69
CA GLU A 113 17.43 -15.89 -0.22
C GLU A 113 17.46 -14.45 0.35
N LYS A 114 18.29 -13.58 -0.23
CA LYS A 114 18.38 -12.16 0.19
C LYS A 114 17.08 -11.41 -0.09
N LEU A 115 16.47 -11.64 -1.26
CA LEU A 115 15.18 -11.04 -1.61
C LEU A 115 14.07 -11.55 -0.70
N SER A 116 14.07 -12.84 -0.38
CA SER A 116 13.11 -13.46 0.54
C SER A 116 13.12 -12.80 1.91
N HIS A 117 14.30 -12.59 2.52
CA HIS A 117 14.42 -11.88 3.80
C HIS A 117 13.90 -10.44 3.75
N TRP A 118 14.22 -9.75 2.65
CA TRP A 118 13.80 -8.35 2.48
C TRP A 118 12.28 -8.20 2.31
N MET A 119 11.66 -9.18 1.67
CA MET A 119 10.21 -9.21 1.42
C MET A 119 9.41 -9.90 2.54
N GLN A 120 10.08 -10.38 3.60
CA GLN A 120 9.42 -11.09 4.70
C GLN A 120 8.24 -10.31 5.31
N PRO A 121 8.30 -8.99 5.54
CA PRO A 121 7.14 -8.24 6.05
C PRO A 121 5.93 -8.25 5.11
N VAL A 122 6.17 -8.30 3.80
CA VAL A 122 5.10 -8.42 2.79
C VAL A 122 4.51 -9.81 2.83
N PHE A 123 5.36 -10.84 2.90
CA PHE A 123 4.94 -12.24 3.02
C PHE A 123 4.08 -12.47 4.27
N ASP A 124 4.49 -11.95 5.41
CA ASP A 124 3.75 -12.07 6.67
C ASP A 124 2.36 -11.39 6.59
N ASN A 125 2.28 -10.24 5.94
CA ASN A 125 1.02 -9.56 5.66
C ASN A 125 0.11 -10.39 4.73
N LEU A 126 0.67 -11.01 3.68
CA LEU A 126 -0.08 -11.92 2.80
C LEU A 126 -0.62 -13.12 3.58
N VAL A 127 0.21 -13.76 4.41
CA VAL A 127 -0.22 -14.88 5.28
C VAL A 127 -1.36 -14.43 6.21
N TYR A 128 -1.27 -13.22 6.78
CA TYR A 128 -2.34 -12.65 7.60
C TYR A 128 -3.65 -12.50 6.82
N LEU A 129 -3.58 -12.01 5.57
CA LEU A 129 -4.74 -11.82 4.69
C LEU A 129 -5.39 -13.15 4.26
N MET A 130 -4.63 -14.26 4.21
CA MET A 130 -5.15 -15.57 3.84
C MET A 130 -5.98 -16.25 4.94
N ARG A 131 -6.07 -15.68 6.15
CA ARG A 131 -6.92 -16.21 7.23
C ARG A 131 -8.37 -16.06 6.85
N ASP A 132 -9.14 -17.13 6.91
CA ASP A 132 -10.60 -17.09 6.77
C ASP A 132 -11.21 -16.63 8.10
N GLY A 133 -11.94 -15.53 8.11
CA GLY A 133 -12.51 -14.93 9.32
C GLY A 133 -13.52 -15.79 10.09
N HIS A 134 -13.77 -17.02 9.63
CA HIS A 134 -14.69 -17.97 10.25
C HIS A 134 -14.01 -19.26 10.79
N GLN A 135 -12.68 -19.40 10.62
CA GLN A 135 -11.94 -20.57 11.11
C GLN A 135 -10.71 -20.11 11.89
N ASP A 136 -10.90 -19.86 13.19
CA ASP A 136 -9.80 -19.55 14.14
C ASP A 136 -8.78 -20.71 14.31
N GLN A 137 -8.96 -21.84 13.60
CA GLN A 137 -8.16 -23.05 13.73
C GLN A 137 -7.38 -23.44 12.46
N GLN A 138 -7.18 -22.53 11.51
CA GLN A 138 -6.30 -22.85 10.38
C GLN A 138 -4.85 -22.91 10.86
N GLU A 139 -4.19 -24.06 10.61
CA GLU A 139 -2.78 -24.21 10.91
C GLU A 139 -1.94 -23.17 10.16
N PRO A 140 -0.99 -22.49 10.82
CA PRO A 140 -0.15 -21.47 10.19
C PRO A 140 0.56 -21.97 8.92
N GLU A 141 0.89 -23.26 8.87
CA GLU A 141 1.53 -23.91 7.73
C GLU A 141 0.60 -23.95 6.50
N SER A 142 -0.68 -24.20 6.68
CA SER A 142 -1.66 -24.20 5.59
C SER A 142 -1.83 -22.82 4.95
N LEU A 143 -1.73 -21.74 5.74
CA LEU A 143 -1.80 -20.36 5.25
C LEU A 143 -0.55 -19.97 4.44
N ARG A 144 0.63 -20.40 4.89
CA ARG A 144 1.88 -20.22 4.13
C ARG A 144 1.84 -20.93 2.78
N LEU A 145 1.35 -22.16 2.75
CA LEU A 145 1.18 -22.92 1.51
C LEU A 145 0.23 -22.21 0.51
N LYS A 146 -0.83 -21.53 1.00
CA LYS A 146 -1.70 -20.71 0.14
C LYS A 146 -0.92 -19.54 -0.51
N VAL A 147 -0.11 -18.83 0.26
CA VAL A 147 0.73 -17.74 -0.26
C VAL A 147 1.76 -18.26 -1.24
N ASP A 148 2.45 -19.37 -0.92
CA ASP A 148 3.44 -20.00 -1.79
C ASP A 148 2.84 -20.44 -3.13
N ARG A 149 1.57 -20.86 -3.12
CA ARG A 149 0.84 -21.16 -4.36
C ARG A 149 0.62 -19.92 -5.20
N LEU A 150 0.17 -18.80 -4.60
CA LEU A 150 -0.02 -17.53 -5.32
C LEU A 150 1.27 -17.02 -5.95
N LEU A 151 2.40 -17.21 -5.28
CA LEU A 151 3.73 -16.85 -5.79
C LEU A 151 4.16 -17.77 -6.94
N ARG A 152 3.97 -19.08 -6.82
CA ARG A 152 4.30 -20.06 -7.88
C ARG A 152 3.45 -19.90 -9.12
N ASP A 153 2.18 -19.56 -8.95
CA ASP A 153 1.23 -19.33 -10.04
C ASP A 153 1.38 -17.92 -10.66
N HIS A 154 2.35 -17.12 -10.19
CA HIS A 154 2.58 -15.74 -10.60
C HIS A 154 1.36 -14.81 -10.45
N THR A 155 0.41 -15.18 -9.61
CA THR A 155 -0.73 -14.33 -9.25
C THR A 155 -0.27 -13.16 -8.37
N VAL A 156 0.68 -13.44 -7.48
CA VAL A 156 1.43 -12.45 -6.70
C VAL A 156 2.91 -12.57 -7.07
N GLU A 157 3.53 -11.46 -7.38
CA GLU A 157 4.98 -11.36 -7.64
C GLU A 157 5.61 -10.42 -6.61
N MET A 158 6.74 -10.82 -6.06
CA MET A 158 7.55 -10.00 -5.16
C MET A 158 8.91 -9.78 -5.81
N GLU A 159 9.20 -8.55 -6.21
CA GLU A 159 10.42 -8.23 -6.96
C GLU A 159 11.17 -7.03 -6.37
N ALA A 160 12.49 -7.04 -6.49
CA ALA A 160 13.26 -5.82 -6.25
C ALA A 160 12.97 -4.78 -7.34
N LEU A 161 12.94 -3.51 -6.96
CA LEU A 161 12.65 -2.39 -7.88
C LEU A 161 13.55 -2.32 -9.11
N THR A 162 14.76 -2.85 -9.01
CA THR A 162 15.72 -2.93 -10.12
C THR A 162 15.20 -3.77 -11.30
N TYR A 163 14.34 -4.76 -11.03
CA TYR A 163 13.79 -5.64 -12.07
C TYR A 163 12.58 -5.04 -12.80
N ILE A 164 11.94 -4.03 -12.21
CA ILE A 164 10.86 -3.27 -12.85
C ILE A 164 11.40 -2.38 -13.97
N ARG A 165 12.67 -2.00 -13.92
CA ARG A 165 13.30 -1.16 -14.95
C ARG A 165 13.40 -1.91 -16.28
N GLY A 166 12.93 -1.26 -17.37
CA GLY A 166 13.09 -1.76 -18.74
C GLY A 166 11.88 -2.49 -19.33
N ARG A 167 10.83 -2.82 -18.54
CA ARG A 167 9.60 -3.41 -19.07
C ARG A 167 8.38 -2.51 -18.85
N SER A 168 7.40 -2.58 -19.73
CA SER A 168 6.08 -1.97 -19.52
C SER A 168 5.25 -2.88 -18.63
N ILE A 169 4.50 -2.27 -17.72
CA ILE A 169 3.62 -2.98 -16.77
C ILE A 169 2.19 -2.67 -17.19
N SER A 170 1.46 -3.66 -17.71
CA SER A 170 0.07 -3.49 -18.13
C SER A 170 -0.84 -4.41 -17.34
N ARG A 171 -2.05 -3.95 -17.04
CA ARG A 171 -3.11 -4.70 -16.35
C ARG A 171 -2.68 -5.31 -15.01
N GLN A 172 -1.81 -4.61 -14.27
CA GLN A 172 -1.31 -5.07 -12.97
C GLN A 172 -1.68 -4.10 -11.85
N PHE A 173 -1.89 -4.63 -10.66
CA PHE A 173 -1.92 -3.86 -9.42
C PHE A 173 -0.52 -3.85 -8.83
N VAL A 174 0.13 -2.70 -8.80
CA VAL A 174 1.54 -2.56 -8.41
C VAL A 174 1.63 -1.83 -7.07
N ILE A 175 2.33 -2.40 -6.12
CA ILE A 175 2.63 -1.77 -4.83
C ILE A 175 4.13 -1.50 -4.76
N VAL A 176 4.50 -0.25 -4.55
CA VAL A 176 5.86 0.17 -4.20
C VAL A 176 5.86 0.56 -2.74
N ASP A 177 6.30 -0.36 -1.90
CA ASP A 177 6.35 -0.17 -0.45
C ASP A 177 7.66 0.51 -0.04
N GLU A 178 7.67 1.27 1.06
CA GLU A 178 8.80 2.09 1.55
C GLU A 178 9.31 3.11 0.50
N ALA A 179 8.38 3.69 -0.26
CA ALA A 179 8.68 4.60 -1.37
C ALA A 179 9.37 5.90 -0.95
N GLN A 180 9.37 6.29 0.35
CA GLN A 180 10.14 7.41 0.88
C GLN A 180 11.65 7.21 0.74
N ASN A 181 12.08 5.98 0.53
CA ASN A 181 13.49 5.65 0.34
C ASN A 181 13.98 5.81 -1.12
N LEU A 182 13.08 6.20 -2.02
CA LEU A 182 13.38 6.44 -3.43
C LEU A 182 13.62 7.92 -3.71
N THR A 183 14.48 8.18 -4.65
CA THR A 183 14.67 9.53 -5.21
C THR A 183 13.48 9.92 -6.11
N PRO A 184 13.24 11.23 -6.34
CA PRO A 184 12.26 11.70 -7.32
C PRO A 184 12.45 11.12 -8.72
N HIS A 185 13.71 10.92 -9.15
CA HIS A 185 14.05 10.33 -10.44
C HIS A 185 13.61 8.85 -10.53
N GLU A 186 13.82 8.09 -9.46
CA GLU A 186 13.41 6.68 -9.41
C GLU A 186 11.90 6.54 -9.43
N ILE A 187 11.17 7.34 -8.63
CA ILE A 187 9.69 7.38 -8.67
C ILE A 187 9.19 7.71 -10.08
N LYS A 188 9.76 8.75 -10.72
CA LYS A 188 9.40 9.10 -12.11
C LYS A 188 9.63 7.91 -13.05
N THR A 189 10.78 7.23 -12.91
CA THR A 189 11.14 6.08 -13.74
C THR A 189 10.14 4.93 -13.57
N ILE A 190 9.72 4.64 -12.33
CA ILE A 190 8.79 3.55 -12.01
C ILE A 190 7.37 3.89 -12.50
N VAL A 191 6.87 5.07 -12.15
CA VAL A 191 5.50 5.49 -12.51
C VAL A 191 5.32 5.58 -14.02
N SER A 192 6.37 5.99 -14.76
CA SER A 192 6.34 6.02 -16.23
C SER A 192 6.28 4.65 -16.89
N ARG A 193 6.38 3.55 -16.15
CA ARG A 193 6.23 2.16 -16.68
C ARG A 193 4.80 1.66 -16.62
N ALA A 194 3.89 2.41 -15.97
CA ALA A 194 2.48 2.06 -15.94
C ALA A 194 1.93 2.04 -17.36
N GLY A 195 1.57 0.86 -17.82
CA GLY A 195 0.86 0.63 -19.06
C GLY A 195 -0.66 0.68 -18.86
N GLU A 196 -1.40 0.40 -19.92
CA GLU A 196 -2.85 0.40 -19.89
C GLU A 196 -3.40 -0.58 -18.83
N GLY A 197 -4.46 -0.17 -18.14
CA GLY A 197 -5.12 -0.98 -17.13
C GLY A 197 -4.32 -1.17 -15.82
N THR A 198 -3.19 -0.49 -15.64
CA THR A 198 -2.37 -0.60 -14.43
C THR A 198 -2.83 0.39 -13.36
N LYS A 199 -2.84 -0.06 -12.12
CA LYS A 199 -2.91 0.77 -10.93
C LYS A 199 -1.60 0.68 -10.15
N MET A 200 -1.07 1.83 -9.73
CA MET A 200 0.10 1.91 -8.87
C MET A 200 -0.24 2.47 -7.50
N VAL A 201 0.37 1.90 -6.47
CA VAL A 201 0.23 2.33 -5.08
C VAL A 201 1.63 2.57 -4.52
N LEU A 202 1.90 3.78 -4.06
CA LEU A 202 3.13 4.14 -3.36
C LEU A 202 2.82 4.25 -1.88
N THR A 203 3.43 3.42 -1.05
CA THR A 203 3.27 3.47 0.41
C THR A 203 4.57 3.89 1.08
N GLY A 204 4.49 4.63 2.18
CA GLY A 204 5.69 4.98 2.92
C GLY A 204 5.47 5.94 4.10
N ASP A 205 6.56 6.18 4.82
CA ASP A 205 6.63 7.11 5.94
C ASP A 205 7.76 8.13 5.68
N PRO A 206 7.45 9.39 5.35
CA PRO A 206 8.46 10.41 5.08
C PRO A 206 9.37 10.75 6.26
N TYR A 207 9.05 10.27 7.45
CA TYR A 207 9.87 10.48 8.66
C TYR A 207 10.75 9.27 9.01
N GLN A 208 10.56 8.13 8.33
CA GLN A 208 11.38 6.92 8.47
C GLN A 208 12.16 6.65 7.18
N ILE A 209 13.19 7.47 6.95
CA ILE A 209 14.02 7.39 5.74
C ILE A 209 15.34 6.71 6.10
N ASP A 210 15.60 5.56 5.46
CA ASP A 210 16.85 4.81 5.62
C ASP A 210 17.93 5.27 4.62
N ASN A 211 17.51 5.93 3.53
CA ASN A 211 18.44 6.44 2.52
C ASN A 211 19.13 7.72 3.03
N PRO A 212 20.46 7.71 3.29
CA PRO A 212 21.18 8.83 3.90
C PRO A 212 21.27 10.09 3.03
N TYR A 213 20.86 10.00 1.76
CA TYR A 213 20.85 11.12 0.82
C TYR A 213 19.50 11.80 0.66
N LEU A 214 18.48 11.34 1.39
CA LEU A 214 17.12 11.86 1.32
C LEU A 214 16.65 12.37 2.67
N ASP A 215 15.70 13.29 2.64
CA ASP A 215 14.99 13.81 3.81
C ASP A 215 13.47 13.81 3.56
N SER A 216 12.69 14.26 4.55
CA SER A 216 11.23 14.29 4.49
C SER A 216 10.67 15.16 3.34
N SER A 217 11.44 16.10 2.83
CA SER A 217 11.04 17.02 1.75
C SER A 217 11.58 16.62 0.38
N SER A 218 12.73 15.96 0.33
CA SER A 218 13.47 15.64 -0.90
C SER A 218 13.23 14.22 -1.42
N ASN A 219 12.54 13.36 -0.66
CA ASN A 219 12.26 12.00 -1.07
C ASN A 219 11.22 11.90 -2.19
N GLY A 220 11.25 10.81 -2.91
CA GLY A 220 10.41 10.59 -4.10
C GLY A 220 8.92 10.46 -3.77
N LEU A 221 8.54 9.94 -2.60
CA LEU A 221 7.13 9.83 -2.20
C LEU A 221 6.51 11.22 -1.99
N THR A 222 7.15 12.08 -1.18
CA THR A 222 6.72 13.47 -0.97
C THR A 222 6.68 14.25 -2.28
N TYR A 223 7.71 14.07 -3.12
CA TYR A 223 7.74 14.68 -4.45
C TYR A 223 6.55 14.25 -5.32
N ALA A 224 6.21 12.96 -5.35
CA ALA A 224 5.08 12.45 -6.11
C ALA A 224 3.75 13.04 -5.63
N VAL A 225 3.52 13.08 -4.31
CA VAL A 225 2.33 13.68 -3.70
C VAL A 225 2.16 15.14 -4.17
N GLU A 226 3.20 15.95 -4.03
CA GLU A 226 3.13 17.39 -4.35
C GLU A 226 2.94 17.65 -5.85
N ARG A 227 3.61 16.88 -6.70
CA ARG A 227 3.57 17.11 -8.16
C ARG A 227 2.30 16.59 -8.83
N LEU A 228 1.66 15.59 -8.25
CA LEU A 228 0.53 14.91 -8.87
C LEU A 228 -0.82 15.23 -8.22
N LYS A 229 -0.84 16.01 -7.13
CA LYS A 229 -2.04 16.32 -6.33
C LYS A 229 -3.22 16.92 -7.12
N MET A 230 -2.96 17.60 -8.23
CA MET A 230 -4.00 18.20 -9.08
C MET A 230 -4.49 17.28 -10.19
N LEU A 231 -3.90 16.09 -10.37
CA LEU A 231 -4.29 15.18 -11.42
C LEU A 231 -5.49 14.33 -11.00
N PRO A 232 -6.56 14.24 -11.80
CA PRO A 232 -7.76 13.47 -11.46
C PRO A 232 -7.50 11.96 -11.32
N LEU A 233 -6.43 11.45 -11.96
CA LEU A 233 -6.01 10.05 -11.86
C LEU A 233 -5.18 9.73 -10.60
N HIS A 234 -4.86 10.71 -9.76
CA HIS A 234 -4.08 10.55 -8.52
C HIS A 234 -4.97 10.73 -7.29
N GLY A 235 -4.86 9.78 -6.37
CA GLY A 235 -5.46 9.84 -5.04
C GLY A 235 -4.40 9.85 -3.95
N HIS A 236 -4.55 10.72 -2.96
CA HIS A 236 -3.65 10.77 -1.80
C HIS A 236 -4.42 10.57 -0.50
N ILE A 237 -3.83 9.82 0.43
CA ILE A 237 -4.34 9.67 1.78
C ILE A 237 -3.20 9.63 2.80
N THR A 238 -3.36 10.36 3.89
CA THR A 238 -2.48 10.28 5.07
C THR A 238 -3.21 9.52 6.18
N LEU A 239 -2.66 8.39 6.60
CA LEU A 239 -3.13 7.60 7.73
C LEU A 239 -2.49 8.14 9.01
N LYS A 240 -3.30 8.68 9.91
CA LYS A 240 -2.81 9.38 11.11
C LYS A 240 -2.67 8.47 12.32
N ARG A 241 -3.53 7.44 12.43
CA ARG A 241 -3.61 6.60 13.62
C ARG A 241 -2.82 5.31 13.41
N SER A 242 -1.84 5.07 14.29
CA SER A 242 -1.19 3.77 14.39
C SER A 242 -2.12 2.76 15.07
N GLU A 243 -2.18 1.55 14.53
CA GLU A 243 -2.93 0.41 15.07
C GLU A 243 -2.00 -0.55 15.86
N ARG A 244 -0.80 -0.09 16.18
CA ARG A 244 0.16 -0.83 17.02
C ARG A 244 -0.23 -0.79 18.48
N SER A 245 0.45 -1.60 19.31
CA SER A 245 0.30 -1.57 20.76
C SER A 245 0.66 -0.20 21.35
N ASP A 246 0.12 0.10 22.53
CA ASP A 246 0.41 1.35 23.25
C ASP A 246 1.91 1.57 23.48
N LEU A 247 2.67 0.49 23.68
CA LEU A 247 4.13 0.56 23.80
C LEU A 247 4.81 1.01 22.50
N ALA A 248 4.35 0.49 21.36
CA ALA A 248 4.93 0.87 20.07
C ALA A 248 4.53 2.29 19.65
N ALA A 249 3.35 2.76 20.05
CA ALA A 249 2.93 4.14 19.88
C ALA A 249 3.78 5.08 20.75
N ALA A 250 3.95 4.75 22.04
CA ALA A 250 4.80 5.52 22.93
C ALA A 250 6.27 5.59 22.46
N ALA A 251 6.81 4.49 21.96
CA ALA A 251 8.17 4.48 21.42
C ALA A 251 8.33 5.41 20.19
N ALA A 252 7.31 5.49 19.34
CA ALA A 252 7.33 6.39 18.18
C ALA A 252 7.20 7.88 18.55
N ASP A 253 6.59 8.18 19.69
CA ASP A 253 6.37 9.55 20.14
C ASP A 253 7.51 10.10 21.02
N TYR A 254 8.27 9.21 21.71
CA TYR A 254 9.24 9.60 22.73
C TYR A 254 10.70 9.18 22.46
N LEU A 255 10.94 8.34 21.48
CA LEU A 255 12.29 7.87 21.08
C LEU A 255 12.64 8.29 19.66
#